data_65d5e965e832cd52d70c525b4361d1a6
#
_entry.id   65d5e965e832cd52d70c525b4361d1a6
#
_cell.length_a   1.000
_cell.length_b   1.000
_cell.length_c   1.000
_cell.angle_alpha   90.00
_cell.angle_beta   90.00
_cell.angle_gamma   90.00
#
_symmetry.space_group_name_H-M   'P 1'
#
loop_
_entity.id
_entity.type
_entity.pdbx_description
1 polymer ?
#
loop_
_entity_poly.entity_id
_entity_poly.type
_entity_poly.pdbx_seq_one_letter_code
_entity_poly.pdbx_strand_id
1 'polypeptide(L)'
;MSETHSVYQSPLVTRNASPEMVAVFSPQRKHSTWRRIWLALAESEKSLGLPITDEQLADMRAHLDDIDFEEAARQEARVRHDLMAHLHTFAIAAPKAKPILHLGATSMDIVDNTDVLLTREALEILARKTANLIDALGAFAAKYRDLPCLAYTHIQPAQPTTVGKRAILWTYDFVLCLADIELRLQTLMLRGIKGTTGTQASFLELFEGDHEKVRKLEYAVAERLGFARVHPVSGQSYSRIVDAQILGSLATFAAAAHKMALDIRLLSAFKEIDEPFEEEQVGSSAMAYKRNPVLTERVTGLSRFLMNLVGNPLQTAAEQMFERTLDDSSNKRITIPEAFLTADSILDILIHVSRGLVVNKAVIAGRLDAELPFMATENILMAAVKAGGDRQDLHERIRKHSHAAAHQVKHEGKPNDLLLRLEADDAFPAADLNQALNPLLYVGRSVQQVDEFVRHTIDPIRQRYTGKLQHQVRLKV
;
A
#
# COMPACT_ATOMS: atom_id res chain seq x y z
N MET A 1 -2.43 -20.87 -32.53
CA MET A 1 -2.94 -20.16 -31.34
C MET A 1 -1.96 -20.48 -30.22
N SER A 2 -1.39 -19.47 -29.56
CA SER A 2 -0.37 -19.73 -28.54
C SER A 2 -0.98 -20.48 -27.36
N GLU A 3 -0.29 -21.49 -26.85
CA GLU A 3 -0.70 -22.31 -25.68
C GLU A 3 -1.10 -21.48 -24.46
N THR A 4 -0.71 -20.20 -24.43
CA THR A 4 -1.00 -19.25 -23.34
C THR A 4 -2.49 -19.00 -23.07
N HIS A 5 -3.39 -19.17 -24.05
CA HIS A 5 -4.83 -18.94 -23.87
C HIS A 5 -5.62 -20.17 -23.37
N SER A 6 -4.97 -21.33 -23.31
CA SER A 6 -5.57 -22.58 -22.81
C SER A 6 -5.20 -22.88 -21.35
N VAL A 7 -4.40 -22.03 -20.70
CA VAL A 7 -3.92 -22.20 -19.32
C VAL A 7 -4.38 -21.02 -18.46
N TYR A 8 -4.83 -21.32 -17.23
CA TYR A 8 -5.18 -20.28 -16.26
C TYR A 8 -3.98 -19.39 -15.94
N GLN A 9 -4.20 -18.06 -15.98
CA GLN A 9 -3.23 -17.07 -15.58
C GLN A 9 -3.83 -16.15 -14.51
N SER A 10 -3.04 -15.83 -13.47
CA SER A 10 -3.49 -14.92 -12.41
C SER A 10 -3.85 -13.54 -13.00
N PRO A 11 -5.07 -13.03 -12.77
CA PRO A 11 -5.46 -11.67 -13.18
C PRO A 11 -4.59 -10.57 -12.56
N LEU A 12 -3.95 -10.83 -11.42
CA LEU A 12 -3.00 -9.88 -10.83
C LEU A 12 -1.83 -9.64 -11.78
N VAL A 13 -1.26 -10.69 -12.35
CA VAL A 13 -0.13 -10.61 -13.30
C VAL A 13 -0.57 -10.02 -14.64
N THR A 14 -1.69 -10.51 -15.18
CA THR A 14 -2.08 -10.18 -16.57
C THR A 14 -2.77 -8.84 -16.70
N ARG A 15 -3.50 -8.37 -15.67
CA ARG A 15 -4.39 -7.21 -15.75
C ARG A 15 -4.06 -6.08 -14.80
N ASN A 16 -3.50 -6.35 -13.62
CA ASN A 16 -3.48 -5.36 -12.54
C ASN A 16 -2.07 -4.90 -12.14
N ALA A 17 -1.20 -5.81 -11.72
CA ALA A 17 0.11 -5.45 -11.17
C ALA A 17 1.06 -4.87 -12.23
N SER A 18 1.95 -4.01 -11.80
CA SER A 18 2.97 -3.41 -12.65
C SER A 18 4.00 -4.45 -13.12
N PRO A 19 4.60 -4.25 -14.31
CA PRO A 19 5.68 -5.12 -14.77
C PRO A 19 6.86 -5.20 -13.81
N GLU A 20 7.15 -4.10 -13.09
CA GLU A 20 8.22 -4.01 -12.11
C GLU A 20 7.99 -4.99 -10.95
N MET A 21 6.80 -4.98 -10.33
CA MET A 21 6.47 -5.88 -9.23
C MET A 21 6.36 -7.34 -9.69
N VAL A 22 5.79 -7.58 -10.87
CA VAL A 22 5.73 -8.93 -11.47
C VAL A 22 7.14 -9.51 -11.67
N ALA A 23 8.10 -8.68 -12.09
CA ALA A 23 9.48 -9.10 -12.29
C ALA A 23 10.16 -9.55 -10.99
N VAL A 24 9.87 -8.91 -9.84
CA VAL A 24 10.45 -9.28 -8.54
C VAL A 24 10.17 -10.74 -8.19
N PHE A 25 8.94 -11.21 -8.42
CA PHE A 25 8.52 -12.58 -8.07
C PHE A 25 8.59 -13.56 -9.23
N SER A 26 9.25 -13.17 -10.33
CA SER A 26 9.44 -14.07 -11.48
C SER A 26 10.41 -15.23 -11.17
N PRO A 27 10.23 -16.40 -11.80
CA PRO A 27 11.19 -17.50 -11.70
C PRO A 27 12.62 -17.06 -12.05
N GLN A 28 12.79 -16.23 -13.09
CA GLN A 28 14.10 -15.69 -13.47
C GLN A 28 14.76 -14.95 -12.32
N ARG A 29 14.04 -13.99 -11.68
CA ARG A 29 14.57 -13.20 -10.57
C ARG A 29 14.91 -14.08 -9.37
N LYS A 30 14.03 -15.01 -9.02
CA LYS A 30 14.22 -15.96 -7.92
C LYS A 30 15.50 -16.77 -8.09
N HIS A 31 15.68 -17.44 -9.23
CA HIS A 31 16.79 -18.37 -9.42
C HIS A 31 18.12 -17.65 -9.71
N SER A 32 18.10 -16.50 -10.36
CA SER A 32 19.29 -15.62 -10.43
C SER A 32 19.73 -15.18 -9.03
N THR A 33 18.79 -14.91 -8.12
CA THR A 33 19.11 -14.54 -6.72
C THR A 33 19.71 -15.73 -5.97
N TRP A 34 19.26 -16.98 -6.19
CA TRP A 34 19.90 -18.17 -5.65
C TRP A 34 21.38 -18.25 -6.07
N ARG A 35 21.68 -18.05 -7.34
CA ARG A 35 23.06 -18.07 -7.84
C ARG A 35 23.91 -16.97 -7.25
N ARG A 36 23.35 -15.77 -7.02
CA ARG A 36 24.04 -14.67 -6.33
C ARG A 36 24.35 -14.97 -4.88
N ILE A 37 23.47 -15.67 -4.16
CA ILE A 37 23.72 -16.10 -2.79
C ILE A 37 24.80 -17.17 -2.75
N TRP A 38 24.79 -18.15 -3.64
CA TRP A 38 25.88 -19.14 -3.75
C TRP A 38 27.21 -18.46 -4.06
N LEU A 39 27.26 -17.48 -4.95
CA LEU A 39 28.49 -16.73 -5.23
C LEU A 39 28.96 -15.95 -3.99
N ALA A 40 28.05 -15.22 -3.32
CA ALA A 40 28.39 -14.48 -2.10
C ALA A 40 28.92 -15.39 -0.99
N LEU A 41 28.37 -16.60 -0.85
CA LEU A 41 28.88 -17.62 0.08
C LEU A 41 30.30 -18.03 -0.31
N ALA A 42 30.53 -18.47 -1.55
CA ALA A 42 31.85 -18.94 -2.01
C ALA A 42 32.93 -17.84 -1.93
N GLU A 43 32.59 -16.60 -2.27
CA GLU A 43 33.48 -15.44 -2.12
C GLU A 43 33.86 -15.19 -0.65
N SER A 44 32.89 -15.32 0.25
CA SER A 44 33.11 -15.12 1.69
C SER A 44 33.93 -16.28 2.29
N GLU A 45 33.66 -17.49 1.90
CA GLU A 45 34.43 -18.69 2.26
C GLU A 45 35.90 -18.56 1.82
N LYS A 46 36.13 -18.15 0.57
CA LYS A 46 37.48 -17.86 0.09
C LYS A 46 38.18 -16.79 0.91
N SER A 47 37.51 -15.69 1.22
CA SER A 47 38.10 -14.60 2.00
C SER A 47 38.52 -15.02 3.42
N LEU A 48 37.96 -16.10 3.92
CA LEU A 48 38.25 -16.69 5.25
C LEU A 48 39.23 -17.88 5.18
N GLY A 49 39.76 -18.17 3.99
CA GLY A 49 40.87 -19.12 3.83
C GLY A 49 40.49 -20.48 3.30
N LEU A 50 39.27 -20.72 2.87
CA LEU A 50 38.94 -21.97 2.17
C LEU A 50 39.59 -22.00 0.75
N PRO A 51 39.99 -23.19 0.25
CA PRO A 51 40.75 -23.32 -1.00
C PRO A 51 39.84 -23.14 -2.24
N ILE A 52 39.28 -21.96 -2.42
CA ILE A 52 38.45 -21.57 -3.55
C ILE A 52 39.26 -20.69 -4.51
N THR A 53 39.28 -21.01 -5.78
CA THR A 53 40.09 -20.30 -6.77
C THR A 53 39.34 -19.13 -7.41
N ASP A 54 40.08 -18.15 -7.96
CA ASP A 54 39.48 -17.03 -8.71
C ASP A 54 38.79 -17.51 -10.00
N GLU A 55 39.27 -18.57 -10.61
CA GLU A 55 38.64 -19.16 -11.79
C GLU A 55 37.27 -19.76 -11.48
N GLN A 56 37.10 -20.40 -10.30
CA GLN A 56 35.81 -20.94 -9.86
C GLN A 56 34.79 -19.80 -9.63
N LEU A 57 35.20 -18.73 -8.96
CA LEU A 57 34.36 -17.57 -8.75
C LEU A 57 34.01 -16.81 -10.05
N ALA A 58 34.96 -16.72 -10.97
CA ALA A 58 34.71 -16.12 -12.29
C ALA A 58 33.71 -16.92 -13.09
N ASP A 59 33.78 -18.25 -13.05
CA ASP A 59 32.85 -19.17 -13.71
C ASP A 59 31.42 -18.99 -13.13
N MET A 60 31.28 -18.91 -11.80
CA MET A 60 30.00 -18.59 -11.17
C MET A 60 29.44 -17.25 -11.60
N ARG A 61 30.28 -16.19 -11.64
CA ARG A 61 29.82 -14.83 -12.01
C ARG A 61 29.33 -14.75 -13.45
N ALA A 62 29.96 -15.49 -14.36
CA ALA A 62 29.56 -15.51 -15.76
C ALA A 62 28.16 -16.10 -15.98
N HIS A 63 27.68 -16.92 -15.05
CA HIS A 63 26.45 -17.71 -15.20
C HIS A 63 25.37 -17.40 -14.17
N LEU A 64 25.27 -16.15 -13.71
CA LEU A 64 24.27 -15.77 -12.69
C LEU A 64 22.84 -15.69 -13.24
N ASP A 65 22.68 -15.30 -14.51
CA ASP A 65 21.39 -14.96 -15.10
C ASP A 65 20.93 -15.88 -16.24
N ASP A 66 21.77 -16.75 -16.75
CA ASP A 66 21.50 -17.71 -17.82
C ASP A 66 20.88 -19.01 -17.29
N ILE A 67 19.68 -18.92 -16.75
CA ILE A 67 19.00 -20.07 -16.16
C ILE A 67 18.41 -20.99 -17.25
N ASP A 68 18.88 -22.23 -17.33
CA ASP A 68 18.26 -23.28 -18.14
C ASP A 68 17.08 -23.89 -17.39
N PHE A 69 15.87 -23.36 -17.62
CA PHE A 69 14.65 -23.82 -16.97
C PHE A 69 14.21 -25.22 -17.42
N GLU A 70 14.53 -25.61 -18.66
CA GLU A 70 14.21 -26.95 -19.16
C GLU A 70 15.06 -28.01 -18.47
N GLU A 71 16.37 -27.76 -18.36
CA GLU A 71 17.25 -28.63 -17.60
C GLU A 71 16.87 -28.66 -16.11
N ALA A 72 16.56 -27.52 -15.50
CA ALA A 72 16.10 -27.47 -14.11
C ALA A 72 14.86 -28.35 -13.91
N ALA A 73 13.87 -28.28 -14.79
CA ALA A 73 12.68 -29.13 -14.74
C ALA A 73 12.99 -30.61 -14.88
N ARG A 74 13.91 -31.00 -15.80
CA ARG A 74 14.35 -32.38 -15.95
C ARG A 74 15.04 -32.90 -14.66
N GLN A 75 15.91 -32.08 -14.08
CA GLN A 75 16.60 -32.44 -12.85
C GLN A 75 15.60 -32.56 -11.69
N GLU A 76 14.66 -31.62 -11.54
CA GLU A 76 13.65 -31.65 -10.48
C GLU A 76 12.74 -32.88 -10.59
N ALA A 77 12.31 -33.26 -11.79
CA ALA A 77 11.55 -34.47 -12.01
C ALA A 77 12.30 -35.73 -11.55
N ARG A 78 13.65 -35.74 -11.68
CA ARG A 78 14.53 -36.84 -11.27
C ARG A 78 14.77 -36.88 -9.76
N VAL A 79 15.17 -35.72 -9.17
CA VAL A 79 15.63 -35.68 -7.75
C VAL A 79 14.54 -35.29 -6.76
N ARG A 80 13.38 -34.83 -7.23
CA ARG A 80 12.21 -34.37 -6.44
C ARG A 80 12.56 -33.30 -5.41
N HIS A 81 13.49 -32.40 -5.78
CA HIS A 81 13.96 -31.32 -4.92
C HIS A 81 14.39 -30.12 -5.76
N ASP A 82 13.62 -29.01 -5.70
CA ASP A 82 13.78 -27.82 -6.54
C ASP A 82 15.18 -27.18 -6.41
N LEU A 83 15.64 -26.93 -5.19
CA LEU A 83 16.95 -26.28 -5.00
C LEU A 83 18.10 -27.19 -5.52
N MET A 84 18.05 -28.50 -5.27
CA MET A 84 19.07 -29.42 -5.79
C MET A 84 19.05 -29.49 -7.32
N ALA A 85 17.87 -29.41 -7.94
CA ALA A 85 17.76 -29.33 -9.40
C ALA A 85 18.48 -28.08 -9.95
N HIS A 86 18.25 -26.91 -9.36
CA HIS A 86 18.92 -25.67 -9.74
C HIS A 86 20.42 -25.66 -9.39
N LEU A 87 20.83 -26.33 -8.31
CA LEU A 87 22.23 -26.52 -7.98
C LEU A 87 22.95 -27.34 -9.08
N HIS A 88 22.32 -28.45 -9.51
CA HIS A 88 22.85 -29.27 -10.61
C HIS A 88 22.91 -28.48 -11.93
N THR A 89 21.87 -27.71 -12.24
CA THR A 89 21.84 -26.86 -13.43
C THR A 89 22.93 -25.79 -13.38
N PHE A 90 23.18 -25.21 -12.22
CA PHE A 90 24.29 -24.25 -12.03
C PHE A 90 25.66 -24.94 -12.18
N ALA A 91 25.82 -26.15 -11.66
CA ALA A 91 27.04 -26.93 -11.84
C ALA A 91 27.32 -27.33 -13.31
N ILE A 92 26.28 -27.45 -14.14
CA ILE A 92 26.43 -27.67 -15.60
C ILE A 92 26.87 -26.36 -16.26
N ALA A 93 26.28 -25.24 -15.92
CA ALA A 93 26.63 -23.93 -16.50
C ALA A 93 28.03 -23.46 -16.06
N ALA A 94 28.41 -23.70 -14.81
CA ALA A 94 29.68 -23.32 -14.19
C ALA A 94 30.48 -24.54 -13.70
N PRO A 95 31.04 -25.36 -14.64
CA PRO A 95 31.64 -26.65 -14.30
C PRO A 95 32.91 -26.54 -13.45
N LYS A 96 33.66 -25.45 -13.53
CA LYS A 96 34.83 -25.22 -12.67
C LYS A 96 34.43 -25.02 -11.20
N ALA A 97 33.26 -24.41 -10.97
CA ALA A 97 32.74 -24.14 -9.65
C ALA A 97 32.04 -25.34 -9.02
N LYS A 98 31.71 -26.40 -9.77
CA LYS A 98 30.99 -27.57 -9.28
C LYS A 98 31.49 -28.10 -7.92
N PRO A 99 32.79 -28.23 -7.65
CA PRO A 99 33.29 -28.75 -6.37
C PRO A 99 33.05 -27.87 -5.15
N ILE A 100 32.78 -26.56 -5.36
CA ILE A 100 32.64 -25.58 -4.27
C ILE A 100 31.21 -25.07 -4.10
N LEU A 101 30.27 -25.49 -4.94
CA LEU A 101 28.90 -25.06 -4.84
C LEU A 101 28.25 -25.59 -3.57
N HIS A 102 27.59 -24.69 -2.80
CA HIS A 102 26.76 -25.04 -1.64
C HIS A 102 27.54 -25.64 -0.45
N LEU A 103 28.82 -25.28 -0.27
CA LEU A 103 29.63 -25.77 0.84
C LEU A 103 29.00 -25.40 2.19
N GLY A 104 28.88 -26.37 3.10
CA GLY A 104 28.31 -26.22 4.43
C GLY A 104 26.84 -25.76 4.50
N ALA A 105 26.25 -25.30 3.38
CA ALA A 105 24.93 -24.72 3.34
C ALA A 105 23.80 -25.77 3.34
N THR A 106 22.64 -25.33 3.79
CA THR A 106 21.36 -26.03 3.57
C THR A 106 20.48 -25.25 2.61
N SER A 107 19.45 -25.90 2.08
CA SER A 107 18.50 -25.26 1.14
C SER A 107 17.97 -23.93 1.63
N MET A 108 17.69 -23.79 2.92
CA MET A 108 17.10 -22.56 3.48
C MET A 108 18.10 -21.43 3.70
N ASP A 109 19.41 -21.69 3.68
CA ASP A 109 20.42 -20.65 3.58
C ASP A 109 20.30 -19.89 2.26
N ILE A 110 19.78 -20.54 1.22
CA ILE A 110 19.57 -19.95 -0.12
C ILE A 110 18.13 -19.41 -0.24
N VAL A 111 17.13 -20.27 0.00
CA VAL A 111 15.72 -19.95 -0.22
C VAL A 111 15.23 -18.81 0.68
N ASP A 112 15.44 -18.90 2.00
CA ASP A 112 14.94 -17.89 2.93
C ASP A 112 15.65 -16.54 2.77
N ASN A 113 16.96 -16.53 2.51
CA ASN A 113 17.66 -15.29 2.22
C ASN A 113 17.21 -14.67 0.88
N THR A 114 16.86 -15.48 -0.12
CA THR A 114 16.25 -15.02 -1.35
C THR A 114 14.91 -14.35 -1.09
N ASP A 115 14.04 -14.99 -0.31
CA ASP A 115 12.72 -14.43 0.01
C ASP A 115 12.85 -13.08 0.71
N VAL A 116 13.83 -12.91 1.61
CA VAL A 116 14.14 -11.62 2.26
C VAL A 116 14.61 -10.56 1.24
N LEU A 117 15.49 -10.94 0.30
CA LEU A 117 15.98 -10.02 -0.74
C LEU A 117 14.84 -9.54 -1.64
N LEU A 118 13.99 -10.46 -2.11
CA LEU A 118 12.84 -10.12 -2.96
C LEU A 118 11.80 -9.30 -2.19
N THR A 119 11.57 -9.61 -0.92
CA THR A 119 10.69 -8.85 -0.04
C THR A 119 11.20 -7.41 0.15
N ARG A 120 12.50 -7.20 0.35
CA ARG A 120 13.09 -5.86 0.41
C ARG A 120 12.81 -5.07 -0.86
N GLU A 121 13.09 -5.66 -2.02
CA GLU A 121 12.87 -5.03 -3.32
C GLU A 121 11.40 -4.66 -3.52
N ALA A 122 10.49 -5.56 -3.18
CA ALA A 122 9.05 -5.32 -3.24
C ALA A 122 8.58 -4.21 -2.29
N LEU A 123 9.07 -4.18 -1.04
CA LEU A 123 8.78 -3.12 -0.07
C LEU A 123 9.30 -1.75 -0.54
N GLU A 124 10.50 -1.69 -1.15
CA GLU A 124 11.06 -0.46 -1.73
C GLU A 124 10.17 0.10 -2.85
N ILE A 125 9.63 -0.77 -3.71
CA ILE A 125 8.67 -0.39 -4.76
C ILE A 125 7.40 0.18 -4.12
N LEU A 126 6.82 -0.50 -3.12
CA LEU A 126 5.60 -0.05 -2.45
C LEU A 126 5.82 1.27 -1.69
N ALA A 127 6.94 1.43 -0.98
CA ALA A 127 7.28 2.67 -0.30
C ALA A 127 7.35 3.86 -1.27
N ARG A 128 8.04 3.67 -2.40
CA ARG A 128 8.13 4.69 -3.46
C ARG A 128 6.76 5.02 -4.05
N LYS A 129 5.93 4.04 -4.35
CA LYS A 129 4.57 4.26 -4.89
C LYS A 129 3.66 4.92 -3.85
N THR A 130 3.75 4.54 -2.57
CA THR A 130 2.99 5.18 -1.49
C THR A 130 3.38 6.66 -1.34
N ALA A 131 4.67 7.00 -1.44
CA ALA A 131 5.11 8.39 -1.46
C ALA A 131 4.56 9.17 -2.67
N ASN A 132 4.46 8.55 -3.85
CA ASN A 132 3.82 9.14 -5.03
C ASN A 132 2.31 9.36 -4.84
N LEU A 133 1.62 8.46 -4.16
CA LEU A 133 0.20 8.63 -3.81
C LEU A 133 0.01 9.81 -2.84
N ILE A 134 0.84 9.89 -1.80
CA ILE A 134 0.84 11.00 -0.83
C ILE A 134 1.09 12.33 -1.52
N ASP A 135 2.04 12.39 -2.46
CA ASP A 135 2.33 13.60 -3.25
C ASP A 135 1.13 14.01 -4.12
N ALA A 136 0.50 13.07 -4.82
CA ALA A 136 -0.67 13.35 -5.66
C ALA A 136 -1.86 13.85 -4.83
N LEU A 137 -2.15 13.21 -3.71
CA LEU A 137 -3.21 13.63 -2.78
C LEU A 137 -2.90 14.98 -2.13
N GLY A 138 -1.63 15.24 -1.79
CA GLY A 138 -1.19 16.52 -1.25
C GLY A 138 -1.38 17.67 -2.24
N ALA A 139 -1.08 17.45 -3.52
CA ALA A 139 -1.34 18.41 -4.59
C ALA A 139 -2.85 18.68 -4.78
N PHE A 140 -3.66 17.62 -4.75
CA PHE A 140 -5.12 17.74 -4.79
C PHE A 140 -5.66 18.50 -3.58
N ALA A 141 -5.20 18.19 -2.37
CA ALA A 141 -5.61 18.86 -1.16
C ALA A 141 -5.27 20.36 -1.18
N ALA A 142 -4.07 20.73 -1.59
CA ALA A 142 -3.64 22.11 -1.72
C ALA A 142 -4.49 22.89 -2.76
N LYS A 143 -4.83 22.26 -3.89
CA LYS A 143 -5.67 22.86 -4.94
C LYS A 143 -7.08 23.21 -4.45
N TYR A 144 -7.65 22.41 -3.56
CA TYR A 144 -9.03 22.55 -3.07
C TYR A 144 -9.11 22.84 -1.57
N ARG A 145 -8.05 23.43 -1.00
CA ARG A 145 -7.94 23.70 0.45
C ARG A 145 -9.04 24.59 1.00
N ASP A 146 -9.53 25.49 0.17
CA ASP A 146 -10.51 26.52 0.49
C ASP A 146 -11.88 26.32 -0.17
N LEU A 147 -12.12 25.16 -0.82
CA LEU A 147 -13.41 24.84 -1.39
C LEU A 147 -14.33 24.21 -0.32
N PRO A 148 -15.35 24.94 0.21
CA PRO A 148 -16.25 24.40 1.21
C PRO A 148 -17.10 23.28 0.63
N CYS A 149 -17.37 22.27 1.47
CA CYS A 149 -18.31 21.19 1.16
C CYS A 149 -18.95 20.67 2.45
N LEU A 150 -20.03 19.92 2.31
CA LEU A 150 -20.63 19.24 3.47
C LEU A 150 -19.68 18.18 4.03
N ALA A 151 -19.49 18.20 5.36
CA ALA A 151 -18.97 17.02 6.05
C ALA A 151 -20.12 16.11 6.47
N TYR A 152 -19.80 14.82 6.64
CA TYR A 152 -20.77 13.81 7.05
C TYR A 152 -20.24 13.05 8.26
N THR A 153 -21.09 12.97 9.31
CA THR A 153 -20.91 12.04 10.41
C THR A 153 -22.13 11.13 10.45
N HIS A 154 -21.93 9.83 10.68
CA HIS A 154 -23.02 8.85 10.61
C HIS A 154 -23.79 8.86 9.26
N ILE A 155 -23.08 9.27 8.17
CA ILE A 155 -23.65 9.46 6.81
C ILE A 155 -24.78 10.52 6.80
N GLN A 156 -24.83 11.39 7.80
CA GLN A 156 -25.73 12.54 7.84
C GLN A 156 -24.92 13.83 7.66
N PRO A 157 -25.49 14.85 6.98
CA PRO A 157 -24.87 16.17 6.89
C PRO A 157 -24.53 16.71 8.27
N ALA A 158 -23.31 17.21 8.40
CA ALA A 158 -22.80 17.84 9.60
C ALA A 158 -22.26 19.24 9.27
N GLN A 159 -21.44 19.83 10.14
CA GLN A 159 -20.83 21.12 9.84
C GLN A 159 -20.00 21.07 8.54
N PRO A 160 -19.86 22.19 7.81
CA PRO A 160 -19.04 22.28 6.63
C PRO A 160 -17.56 21.97 6.91
N THR A 161 -16.89 21.44 5.92
CA THR A 161 -15.45 21.28 5.83
C THR A 161 -14.96 21.79 4.48
N THR A 162 -13.72 21.49 4.07
CA THR A 162 -13.26 21.73 2.71
C THR A 162 -12.91 20.43 2.00
N VAL A 163 -12.98 20.46 0.67
CA VAL A 163 -12.54 19.31 -0.17
C VAL A 163 -11.09 18.97 0.11
N GLY A 164 -10.22 19.98 0.27
CA GLY A 164 -8.82 19.77 0.62
C GLY A 164 -8.65 19.15 2.02
N LYS A 165 -9.45 19.58 3.01
CA LYS A 165 -9.41 18.97 4.34
C LYS A 165 -9.83 17.51 4.33
N ARG A 166 -10.83 17.12 3.54
CA ARG A 166 -11.21 15.73 3.34
C ARG A 166 -10.08 14.92 2.72
N ALA A 167 -9.40 15.48 1.72
CA ALA A 167 -8.28 14.80 1.05
C ALA A 167 -7.09 14.54 1.99
N ILE A 168 -6.75 15.47 2.91
CA ILE A 168 -5.68 15.21 3.88
C ILE A 168 -6.05 14.14 4.93
N LEU A 169 -7.32 13.85 5.17
CA LEU A 169 -7.69 12.69 6.00
C LEU A 169 -7.27 11.38 5.32
N TRP A 170 -7.56 11.24 4.02
CA TRP A 170 -7.10 10.08 3.24
C TRP A 170 -5.57 10.02 3.19
N THR A 171 -4.95 11.16 2.95
CA THR A 171 -3.47 11.24 2.86
C THR A 171 -2.81 10.81 4.16
N TYR A 172 -3.37 11.19 5.31
CA TYR A 172 -2.80 10.85 6.61
C TYR A 172 -2.78 9.35 6.87
N ASP A 173 -3.83 8.63 6.48
CA ASP A 173 -3.84 7.15 6.57
C ASP A 173 -2.68 6.55 5.77
N PHE A 174 -2.37 7.06 4.57
CA PHE A 174 -1.23 6.60 3.78
C PHE A 174 0.13 7.04 4.34
N VAL A 175 0.20 8.18 5.03
CA VAL A 175 1.42 8.59 5.77
C VAL A 175 1.74 7.58 6.87
N LEU A 176 0.74 7.12 7.62
CA LEU A 176 0.90 6.07 8.63
C LEU A 176 1.33 4.74 7.99
N CYS A 177 0.73 4.36 6.86
CA CYS A 177 1.11 3.17 6.11
C CYS A 177 2.55 3.24 5.58
N LEU A 178 2.98 4.40 5.05
CA LEU A 178 4.36 4.60 4.59
C LEU A 178 5.36 4.43 5.74
N ALA A 179 5.08 5.01 6.90
CA ALA A 179 5.93 4.88 8.08
C ALA A 179 6.07 3.40 8.52
N ASP A 180 5.00 2.62 8.43
CA ASP A 180 5.05 1.19 8.77
C ASP A 180 5.84 0.39 7.71
N ILE A 181 5.66 0.66 6.42
CA ILE A 181 6.46 0.04 5.34
C ILE A 181 7.96 0.38 5.51
N GLU A 182 8.30 1.64 5.80
CA GLU A 182 9.67 2.08 6.07
C GLU A 182 10.25 1.38 7.32
N LEU A 183 9.44 1.18 8.36
CA LEU A 183 9.84 0.41 9.54
C LEU A 183 10.15 -1.06 9.19
N ARG A 184 9.31 -1.70 8.33
CA ARG A 184 9.60 -3.07 7.87
C ARG A 184 10.93 -3.12 7.11
N LEU A 185 11.20 -2.19 6.20
CA LEU A 185 12.48 -2.06 5.50
C LEU A 185 13.67 -1.91 6.47
N GLN A 186 13.53 -1.05 7.47
CA GLN A 186 14.59 -0.79 8.47
C GLN A 186 14.86 -1.99 9.37
N THR A 187 13.84 -2.78 9.67
CA THR A 187 13.93 -3.93 10.59
C THR A 187 14.18 -5.25 9.88
N LEU A 188 14.08 -5.29 8.55
CA LEU A 188 14.32 -6.50 7.79
C LEU A 188 15.78 -6.97 7.94
N MET A 189 15.95 -8.26 8.19
CA MET A 189 17.24 -8.90 8.37
C MET A 189 17.32 -10.18 7.54
N LEU A 190 18.50 -10.53 7.06
CA LEU A 190 18.71 -11.84 6.47
C LEU A 190 18.58 -12.94 7.54
N ARG A 191 18.15 -14.13 7.12
CA ARG A 191 18.25 -15.32 8.00
C ARG A 191 19.70 -15.52 8.43
N GLY A 192 20.63 -15.21 7.59
CA GLY A 192 22.04 -15.51 7.70
C GLY A 192 22.38 -16.91 7.18
N ILE A 193 23.63 -17.29 7.30
CA ILE A 193 24.15 -18.61 6.89
C ILE A 193 24.27 -19.47 8.15
N LYS A 194 23.21 -20.25 8.43
CA LYS A 194 23.07 -20.94 9.73
C LYS A 194 22.99 -22.47 9.62
N GLY A 195 22.90 -23.03 8.41
CA GLY A 195 22.87 -24.46 8.19
C GLY A 195 21.52 -25.13 8.56
N THR A 196 21.50 -26.43 8.62
CA THR A 196 20.30 -27.27 8.61
C THR A 196 19.35 -27.02 9.80
N THR A 197 19.86 -26.78 10.98
CA THR A 197 19.06 -26.55 12.21
C THR A 197 19.36 -25.23 12.89
N GLY A 198 20.08 -24.34 12.21
CA GLY A 198 20.44 -23.03 12.75
C GLY A 198 21.68 -23.03 13.66
N THR A 199 22.33 -24.17 13.79
CA THR A 199 23.50 -24.37 14.71
C THR A 199 24.84 -24.02 14.07
N GLN A 200 24.89 -23.81 12.74
CA GLN A 200 26.10 -23.61 11.94
C GLN A 200 27.12 -24.77 12.02
N ALA A 201 26.67 -25.97 12.39
CA ALA A 201 27.56 -27.12 12.64
C ALA A 201 28.44 -27.47 11.42
N SER A 202 27.86 -27.50 10.22
CA SER A 202 28.62 -27.79 8.99
C SER A 202 29.67 -26.73 8.68
N PHE A 203 29.37 -25.44 8.94
CA PHE A 203 30.34 -24.35 8.76
C PHE A 203 31.43 -24.41 9.84
N LEU A 204 31.09 -24.78 11.08
CA LEU A 204 32.07 -24.95 12.15
C LEU A 204 33.05 -26.07 11.81
N GLU A 205 32.55 -27.17 11.21
CA GLU A 205 33.40 -28.26 10.73
C GLU A 205 34.32 -27.79 9.59
N LEU A 206 33.80 -27.03 8.60
CA LEU A 206 34.57 -26.46 7.47
C LEU A 206 35.72 -25.55 7.96
N PHE A 207 35.55 -24.87 9.07
CA PHE A 207 36.54 -23.98 9.68
C PHE A 207 37.24 -24.59 10.89
N GLU A 208 37.26 -25.93 10.99
CA GLU A 208 38.04 -26.69 12.02
C GLU A 208 37.78 -26.21 13.46
N GLY A 209 36.51 -25.85 13.76
CA GLY A 209 36.11 -25.41 15.09
C GLY A 209 36.31 -23.92 15.35
N ASP A 210 36.70 -23.10 14.35
CA ASP A 210 36.90 -21.67 14.51
C ASP A 210 35.58 -20.90 14.51
N HIS A 211 35.00 -20.66 15.68
CA HIS A 211 33.77 -19.92 15.90
C HIS A 211 33.82 -18.47 15.32
N GLU A 212 34.99 -17.83 15.39
CA GLU A 212 35.13 -16.45 14.88
C GLU A 212 35.08 -16.41 13.36
N LYS A 213 35.65 -17.38 12.66
CA LYS A 213 35.51 -17.48 11.19
C LYS A 213 34.07 -17.74 10.78
N VAL A 214 33.35 -18.63 11.47
CA VAL A 214 31.93 -18.89 11.18
C VAL A 214 31.10 -17.64 11.38
N ARG A 215 31.30 -16.87 12.44
CA ARG A 215 30.64 -15.61 12.66
C ARG A 215 30.96 -14.57 11.57
N LYS A 216 32.25 -14.45 11.20
CA LYS A 216 32.68 -13.56 10.11
C LYS A 216 32.09 -13.97 8.76
N LEU A 217 31.96 -15.27 8.47
CA LEU A 217 31.33 -15.77 7.26
C LEU A 217 29.92 -15.23 7.11
N GLU A 218 29.10 -15.36 8.16
CA GLU A 218 27.70 -14.92 8.14
C GLU A 218 27.58 -13.43 7.82
N TYR A 219 28.37 -12.57 8.48
CA TYR A 219 28.32 -11.13 8.21
C TYR A 219 28.92 -10.76 6.85
N ALA A 220 29.98 -11.45 6.40
CA ALA A 220 30.56 -11.22 5.07
C ALA A 220 29.57 -11.53 3.94
N VAL A 221 28.79 -12.62 4.08
CA VAL A 221 27.71 -12.94 3.15
C VAL A 221 26.62 -11.88 3.19
N ALA A 222 26.19 -11.44 4.38
CA ALA A 222 25.16 -10.43 4.53
C ALA A 222 25.58 -9.10 3.90
N GLU A 223 26.80 -8.64 4.13
CA GLU A 223 27.36 -7.42 3.54
C GLU A 223 27.36 -7.47 2.01
N ARG A 224 27.80 -8.59 1.40
CA ARG A 224 27.78 -8.79 -0.06
C ARG A 224 26.37 -8.75 -0.65
N LEU A 225 25.36 -9.13 0.14
CA LEU A 225 23.95 -9.06 -0.23
C LEU A 225 23.29 -7.74 0.15
N GLY A 226 24.08 -6.76 0.66
CA GLY A 226 23.62 -5.41 1.01
C GLY A 226 22.78 -5.36 2.28
N PHE A 227 23.07 -6.22 3.28
CA PHE A 227 22.47 -6.19 4.60
C PHE A 227 23.52 -5.99 5.69
N ALA A 228 23.22 -5.10 6.64
CA ALA A 228 24.08 -4.87 7.81
C ALA A 228 23.79 -5.84 8.96
N ARG A 229 22.66 -6.57 8.92
CA ARG A 229 22.19 -7.39 10.03
C ARG A 229 21.66 -8.74 9.57
N VAL A 230 21.84 -9.72 10.44
CA VAL A 230 21.26 -11.05 10.32
C VAL A 230 20.44 -11.36 11.56
N HIS A 231 19.48 -12.27 11.46
CA HIS A 231 18.75 -12.74 12.64
C HIS A 231 19.72 -13.36 13.65
N PRO A 232 19.66 -12.98 14.93
CA PRO A 232 20.60 -13.49 15.94
C PRO A 232 20.48 -14.99 16.15
N VAL A 233 19.28 -15.53 15.98
CA VAL A 233 18.98 -16.96 16.05
C VAL A 233 17.96 -17.33 14.98
N SER A 234 18.03 -18.54 14.47
CA SER A 234 17.00 -19.16 13.64
C SER A 234 17.05 -20.68 13.80
N GLY A 235 15.96 -21.36 13.46
CA GLY A 235 16.00 -22.75 13.12
C GLY A 235 16.53 -22.97 11.70
N GLN A 236 15.97 -23.94 10.98
CA GLN A 236 16.25 -24.08 9.55
C GLN A 236 15.72 -22.88 8.74
N SER A 237 14.70 -22.17 9.26
CA SER A 237 14.10 -20.97 8.67
C SER A 237 14.18 -19.79 9.63
N TYR A 238 14.09 -18.56 9.12
CA TYR A 238 13.83 -17.39 9.97
C TYR A 238 12.40 -17.47 10.55
N SER A 239 12.15 -16.72 11.63
CA SER A 239 10.83 -16.70 12.27
C SER A 239 9.75 -16.21 11.28
N ARG A 240 8.73 -17.03 11.05
CA ARG A 240 7.58 -16.70 10.18
C ARG A 240 6.72 -15.54 10.71
N ILE A 241 6.97 -15.09 11.94
CA ILE A 241 6.43 -13.82 12.47
C ILE A 241 6.84 -12.63 11.59
N VAL A 242 8.01 -12.66 10.95
CA VAL A 242 8.45 -11.62 10.02
C VAL A 242 7.49 -11.49 8.83
N ASP A 243 7.11 -12.61 8.21
CA ASP A 243 6.14 -12.64 7.11
C ASP A 243 4.76 -12.12 7.57
N ALA A 244 4.33 -12.52 8.77
CA ALA A 244 3.06 -12.06 9.36
C ALA A 244 3.06 -10.54 9.62
N GLN A 245 4.16 -9.99 10.11
CA GLN A 245 4.31 -8.53 10.31
C GLN A 245 4.28 -7.76 9.00
N ILE A 246 4.94 -8.26 7.96
CA ILE A 246 4.96 -7.62 6.64
C ILE A 246 3.57 -7.64 6.02
N LEU A 247 2.90 -8.80 5.97
CA LEU A 247 1.56 -8.88 5.42
C LEU A 247 0.53 -8.12 6.26
N GLY A 248 0.74 -8.01 7.58
CA GLY A 248 -0.04 -7.14 8.46
C GLY A 248 0.03 -5.66 8.05
N SER A 249 1.24 -5.18 7.72
CA SER A 249 1.44 -3.81 7.17
C SER A 249 0.70 -3.63 5.85
N LEU A 250 0.76 -4.61 4.94
CA LEU A 250 0.04 -4.57 3.67
C LEU A 250 -1.49 -4.63 3.85
N ALA A 251 -1.99 -5.40 4.83
CA ALA A 251 -3.41 -5.44 5.14
C ALA A 251 -3.91 -4.09 5.72
N THR A 252 -3.11 -3.43 6.56
CA THR A 252 -3.40 -2.09 7.06
C THR A 252 -3.46 -1.06 5.92
N PHE A 253 -2.51 -1.12 4.99
CA PHE A 253 -2.53 -0.33 3.77
C PHE A 253 -3.80 -0.59 2.95
N ALA A 254 -4.21 -1.85 2.78
CA ALA A 254 -5.44 -2.20 2.07
C ALA A 254 -6.70 -1.62 2.73
N ALA A 255 -6.74 -1.55 4.07
CA ALA A 255 -7.85 -0.93 4.81
C ALA A 255 -7.94 0.58 4.54
N ALA A 256 -6.81 1.30 4.55
CA ALA A 256 -6.73 2.71 4.19
C ALA A 256 -7.19 2.95 2.73
N ALA A 257 -6.72 2.13 1.79
CA ALA A 257 -7.11 2.18 0.38
C ALA A 257 -8.61 1.93 0.17
N HIS A 258 -9.15 0.94 0.86
CA HIS A 258 -10.58 0.60 0.83
C HIS A 258 -11.44 1.77 1.33
N LYS A 259 -11.04 2.38 2.46
CA LYS A 259 -11.74 3.53 3.05
C LYS A 259 -11.78 4.73 2.09
N MET A 260 -10.64 5.13 1.51
CA MET A 260 -10.59 6.20 0.52
C MET A 260 -11.48 5.91 -0.69
N ALA A 261 -11.41 4.68 -1.22
CA ALA A 261 -12.21 4.27 -2.37
C ALA A 261 -13.71 4.28 -2.08
N LEU A 262 -14.13 3.89 -0.87
CA LEU A 262 -15.54 4.01 -0.45
C LEU A 262 -16.01 5.47 -0.39
N ASP A 263 -15.20 6.38 0.17
CA ASP A 263 -15.54 7.80 0.21
C ASP A 263 -15.72 8.37 -1.20
N ILE A 264 -14.80 8.04 -2.13
CA ILE A 264 -14.90 8.51 -3.54
C ILE A 264 -16.17 7.95 -4.20
N ARG A 265 -16.51 6.69 -4.00
CA ARG A 265 -17.74 6.08 -4.53
C ARG A 265 -19.00 6.76 -4.00
N LEU A 266 -19.04 7.11 -2.71
CA LEU A 266 -20.14 7.87 -2.12
C LEU A 266 -20.20 9.30 -2.68
N LEU A 267 -19.06 9.98 -2.84
CA LEU A 267 -18.99 11.30 -3.43
C LEU A 267 -19.41 11.30 -4.90
N SER A 268 -19.11 10.25 -5.65
CA SER A 268 -19.57 10.04 -7.02
C SER A 268 -21.09 9.80 -7.07
N ALA A 269 -21.65 9.01 -6.13
CA ALA A 269 -23.11 8.87 -6.00
C ALA A 269 -23.78 10.19 -5.68
N PHE A 270 -23.14 11.07 -4.91
CA PHE A 270 -23.59 12.43 -4.63
C PHE A 270 -23.30 13.40 -5.80
N LYS A 271 -22.60 12.97 -6.84
CA LYS A 271 -22.14 13.76 -7.98
C LYS A 271 -21.19 14.91 -7.59
N GLU A 272 -20.57 14.84 -6.42
CA GLU A 272 -19.65 15.87 -5.91
C GLU A 272 -18.24 15.71 -6.46
N ILE A 273 -17.73 14.48 -6.50
CA ILE A 273 -16.38 14.13 -6.98
C ILE A 273 -16.46 12.82 -7.75
N ASP A 274 -15.89 12.81 -8.96
CA ASP A 274 -15.81 11.64 -9.81
C ASP A 274 -14.34 11.21 -9.99
N GLU A 275 -14.13 9.90 -10.23
CA GLU A 275 -12.84 9.42 -10.70
C GLU A 275 -12.59 9.83 -12.17
N PRO A 276 -11.33 9.82 -12.66
CA PRO A 276 -11.04 10.12 -14.05
C PRO A 276 -11.77 9.15 -14.98
N PHE A 277 -12.25 9.70 -16.10
CA PHE A 277 -12.95 8.94 -17.13
C PHE A 277 -12.34 9.29 -18.48
N GLU A 278 -11.80 8.28 -19.18
CA GLU A 278 -11.19 8.46 -20.48
C GLU A 278 -12.24 8.65 -21.58
N GLU A 279 -11.89 9.39 -22.64
CA GLU A 279 -12.82 9.80 -23.69
C GLU A 279 -13.49 8.59 -24.39
N GLU A 280 -12.74 7.52 -24.63
CA GLU A 280 -13.24 6.29 -25.26
C GLU A 280 -13.75 5.25 -24.25
N GLN A 281 -13.72 5.54 -22.95
CA GLN A 281 -14.15 4.61 -21.93
C GLN A 281 -15.66 4.39 -21.94
N VAL A 282 -16.09 3.13 -21.92
CA VAL A 282 -17.51 2.76 -21.80
C VAL A 282 -17.84 2.51 -20.32
N GLY A 283 -18.61 3.43 -19.75
CA GLY A 283 -19.03 3.34 -18.34
C GLY A 283 -20.17 2.33 -18.08
N SER A 284 -20.98 2.03 -19.08
CA SER A 284 -22.10 1.10 -18.98
C SER A 284 -22.48 0.58 -20.35
N SER A 285 -22.70 -0.73 -20.47
CA SER A 285 -23.16 -1.36 -21.73
C SER A 285 -24.62 -1.03 -22.09
N ALA A 286 -25.43 -0.60 -21.11
CA ALA A 286 -26.86 -0.36 -21.31
C ALA A 286 -27.23 1.14 -21.31
N MET A 287 -26.49 1.98 -20.58
CA MET A 287 -26.79 3.42 -20.40
C MET A 287 -25.56 4.25 -20.74
N ALA A 288 -25.52 4.82 -21.93
CA ALA A 288 -24.33 5.50 -22.47
C ALA A 288 -23.82 6.68 -21.62
N TYR A 289 -24.70 7.38 -20.89
CA TYR A 289 -24.34 8.50 -20.03
C TYR A 289 -23.79 8.08 -18.65
N LYS A 290 -23.96 6.80 -18.27
CA LYS A 290 -23.63 6.31 -16.92
C LYS A 290 -22.11 6.14 -16.76
N ARG A 291 -21.53 6.89 -15.84
CA ARG A 291 -20.11 6.81 -15.45
C ARG A 291 -19.99 6.09 -14.13
N ASN A 292 -19.67 4.79 -14.17
CA ASN A 292 -19.47 4.00 -12.97
C ASN A 292 -18.06 4.26 -12.41
N PRO A 293 -17.89 4.33 -11.09
CA PRO A 293 -16.58 4.49 -10.45
C PRO A 293 -15.83 3.15 -10.43
N VAL A 294 -15.51 2.59 -11.62
CA VAL A 294 -14.98 1.24 -11.80
C VAL A 294 -13.57 1.05 -11.23
N LEU A 295 -12.77 2.11 -11.19
CA LEU A 295 -11.40 2.05 -10.65
C LEU A 295 -11.45 1.92 -9.13
N THR A 296 -12.24 2.73 -8.44
CA THR A 296 -12.41 2.64 -6.98
C THR A 296 -13.19 1.40 -6.56
N GLU A 297 -14.11 0.86 -7.39
CA GLU A 297 -14.71 -0.45 -7.19
C GLU A 297 -13.66 -1.57 -7.25
N ARG A 298 -12.74 -1.52 -8.20
CA ARG A 298 -11.61 -2.45 -8.30
C ARG A 298 -10.71 -2.37 -7.07
N VAL A 299 -10.38 -1.15 -6.59
CA VAL A 299 -9.62 -0.95 -5.34
C VAL A 299 -10.32 -1.64 -4.18
N THR A 300 -11.63 -1.44 -3.99
CA THR A 300 -12.35 -2.09 -2.87
C THR A 300 -12.36 -3.61 -2.98
N GLY A 301 -12.44 -4.16 -4.20
CA GLY A 301 -12.35 -5.60 -4.44
C GLY A 301 -10.98 -6.18 -4.10
N LEU A 302 -9.91 -5.57 -4.63
CA LEU A 302 -8.53 -5.97 -4.37
C LEU A 302 -8.14 -5.80 -2.89
N SER A 303 -8.60 -4.73 -2.24
CA SER A 303 -8.34 -4.50 -0.82
C SER A 303 -8.93 -5.60 0.06
N ARG A 304 -10.17 -6.08 -0.23
CA ARG A 304 -10.75 -7.21 0.51
C ARG A 304 -9.91 -8.48 0.35
N PHE A 305 -9.43 -8.75 -0.86
CA PHE A 305 -8.54 -9.89 -1.11
C PHE A 305 -7.27 -9.77 -0.26
N LEU A 306 -6.58 -8.63 -0.31
CA LEU A 306 -5.34 -8.41 0.43
C LEU A 306 -5.52 -8.52 1.95
N MET A 307 -6.57 -7.91 2.50
CA MET A 307 -6.88 -8.01 3.94
C MET A 307 -7.10 -9.46 4.40
N ASN A 308 -7.70 -10.31 3.57
CA ASN A 308 -7.93 -11.71 3.91
C ASN A 308 -6.68 -12.59 3.80
N LEU A 309 -5.64 -12.15 3.08
CA LEU A 309 -4.39 -12.93 2.97
C LEU A 309 -3.60 -12.97 4.27
N VAL A 310 -3.75 -11.98 5.17
CA VAL A 310 -2.95 -11.86 6.42
C VAL A 310 -3.13 -13.06 7.38
N GLY A 311 -4.25 -13.75 7.31
CA GLY A 311 -4.49 -14.97 8.08
C GLY A 311 -3.48 -16.09 7.79
N ASN A 312 -3.00 -16.18 6.54
CA ASN A 312 -2.07 -17.23 6.11
C ASN A 312 -0.72 -17.18 6.86
N PRO A 313 0.04 -16.07 6.84
CA PRO A 313 1.32 -16.05 7.53
C PRO A 313 1.18 -16.10 9.06
N LEU A 314 0.06 -15.64 9.63
CA LEU A 314 -0.21 -15.79 11.07
C LEU A 314 -0.37 -17.27 11.44
N GLN A 315 -1.15 -18.03 10.67
CA GLN A 315 -1.31 -19.47 10.89
C GLN A 315 0.00 -20.21 10.63
N THR A 316 0.69 -19.89 9.54
CA THR A 316 2.01 -20.46 9.23
C THR A 316 3.00 -20.24 10.36
N ALA A 317 3.02 -19.06 10.98
CA ALA A 317 3.89 -18.78 12.12
C ALA A 317 3.50 -19.58 13.37
N ALA A 318 2.19 -19.77 13.60
CA ALA A 318 1.66 -20.49 14.75
C ALA A 318 1.86 -22.01 14.67
N GLU A 319 1.91 -22.55 13.45
CA GLU A 319 1.99 -24.01 13.21
C GLU A 319 3.41 -24.53 12.96
N GLN A 320 4.42 -23.65 12.99
CA GLN A 320 5.82 -24.13 12.89
C GLN A 320 6.17 -25.04 14.06
N MET A 321 6.74 -26.20 13.75
CA MET A 321 7.16 -27.17 14.74
C MET A 321 8.69 -27.26 14.81
N PHE A 322 9.24 -27.17 16.01
CA PHE A 322 10.68 -27.22 16.27
C PHE A 322 11.46 -26.25 15.35
N GLU A 323 12.48 -26.74 14.67
CA GLU A 323 13.35 -25.94 13.83
C GLU A 323 12.71 -25.58 12.46
N ARG A 324 11.75 -26.38 11.99
CA ARG A 324 10.95 -26.15 10.78
C ARG A 324 9.92 -27.24 10.55
N THR A 325 8.78 -26.85 9.94
CA THR A 325 7.88 -27.72 9.17
C THR A 325 7.76 -27.23 7.73
N LEU A 326 7.65 -28.16 6.74
CA LEU A 326 7.72 -27.84 5.30
C LEU A 326 6.46 -27.19 4.75
N ASP A 327 5.33 -27.26 5.43
CA ASP A 327 4.04 -26.71 5.02
C ASP A 327 4.08 -25.19 4.83
N ASP A 328 5.01 -24.49 5.51
CA ASP A 328 5.27 -23.08 5.30
C ASP A 328 5.55 -22.76 3.83
N SER A 329 6.27 -23.62 3.15
CA SER A 329 6.75 -23.40 1.79
C SER A 329 5.62 -23.30 0.78
N SER A 330 4.64 -24.20 0.82
CA SER A 330 3.51 -24.18 -0.11
C SER A 330 2.60 -22.99 0.12
N ASN A 331 2.37 -22.58 1.36
CA ASN A 331 1.53 -21.42 1.68
C ASN A 331 2.21 -20.11 1.27
N LYS A 332 3.45 -19.85 1.71
CA LYS A 332 4.12 -18.57 1.46
C LYS A 332 4.47 -18.33 -0.01
N ARG A 333 4.71 -19.38 -0.81
CA ARG A 333 4.96 -19.27 -2.26
C ARG A 333 3.78 -18.67 -3.03
N ILE A 334 2.57 -18.78 -2.49
CA ILE A 334 1.34 -18.19 -3.05
C ILE A 334 1.08 -16.85 -2.37
N THR A 335 1.02 -16.84 -1.05
CA THR A 335 0.51 -15.73 -0.25
C THR A 335 1.36 -14.46 -0.36
N ILE A 336 2.69 -14.58 -0.28
CA ILE A 336 3.59 -13.42 -0.29
C ILE A 336 3.56 -12.72 -1.65
N PRO A 337 3.80 -13.37 -2.79
CA PRO A 337 3.73 -12.70 -4.09
C PRO A 337 2.36 -12.08 -4.37
N GLU A 338 1.27 -12.80 -4.11
CA GLU A 338 -0.09 -12.31 -4.35
C GLU A 338 -0.41 -11.07 -3.49
N ALA A 339 0.10 -11.00 -2.25
CA ALA A 339 -0.07 -9.82 -1.39
C ALA A 339 0.63 -8.58 -1.97
N PHE A 340 1.89 -8.73 -2.40
CA PHE A 340 2.65 -7.62 -2.98
C PHE A 340 2.10 -7.18 -4.35
N LEU A 341 1.74 -8.11 -5.21
CA LEU A 341 1.11 -7.83 -6.51
C LEU A 341 -0.22 -7.08 -6.33
N THR A 342 -0.99 -7.46 -5.31
CA THR A 342 -2.26 -6.80 -5.00
C THR A 342 -2.06 -5.39 -4.46
N ALA A 343 -1.12 -5.19 -3.52
CA ALA A 343 -0.80 -3.86 -2.99
C ALA A 343 -0.28 -2.91 -4.08
N ASP A 344 0.58 -3.42 -4.97
CA ASP A 344 1.11 -2.71 -6.12
C ASP A 344 -0.01 -2.26 -7.08
N SER A 345 -0.94 -3.16 -7.37
CA SER A 345 -2.12 -2.88 -8.21
C SER A 345 -3.01 -1.78 -7.62
N ILE A 346 -3.27 -1.85 -6.32
CA ILE A 346 -4.06 -0.84 -5.60
C ILE A 346 -3.36 0.52 -5.67
N LEU A 347 -2.05 0.58 -5.44
CA LEU A 347 -1.28 1.82 -5.50
C LEU A 347 -1.33 2.48 -6.86
N ASP A 348 -1.13 1.72 -7.94
CA ASP A 348 -1.18 2.26 -9.28
C ASP A 348 -2.57 2.85 -9.60
N ILE A 349 -3.64 2.14 -9.25
CA ILE A 349 -5.00 2.66 -9.43
C ILE A 349 -5.21 3.93 -8.62
N LEU A 350 -4.83 3.95 -7.34
CA LEU A 350 -5.03 5.12 -6.47
C LEU A 350 -4.20 6.34 -6.90
N ILE A 351 -2.98 6.15 -7.38
CA ILE A 351 -2.15 7.24 -7.93
C ILE A 351 -2.85 7.84 -9.17
N HIS A 352 -3.32 6.98 -10.07
CA HIS A 352 -4.04 7.42 -11.28
C HIS A 352 -5.32 8.18 -10.90
N VAL A 353 -6.15 7.62 -10.04
CA VAL A 353 -7.39 8.25 -9.56
C VAL A 353 -7.09 9.59 -8.89
N SER A 354 -6.13 9.65 -7.97
CA SER A 354 -5.81 10.87 -7.21
C SER A 354 -5.36 12.03 -8.10
N ARG A 355 -4.65 11.74 -9.19
CA ARG A 355 -4.20 12.74 -10.17
C ARG A 355 -5.32 13.25 -11.08
N GLY A 356 -6.34 12.43 -11.29
CA GLY A 356 -7.43 12.69 -12.23
C GLY A 356 -8.80 12.98 -11.59
N LEU A 357 -8.91 13.10 -10.26
CA LEU A 357 -10.17 13.39 -9.58
C LEU A 357 -10.85 14.67 -10.14
N VAL A 358 -12.10 14.54 -10.53
CA VAL A 358 -12.94 15.62 -11.06
C VAL A 358 -13.84 16.14 -9.95
N VAL A 359 -13.75 17.44 -9.65
CA VAL A 359 -14.53 18.09 -8.58
C VAL A 359 -15.64 18.94 -9.20
N ASN A 360 -16.89 18.60 -8.95
CA ASN A 360 -18.08 19.23 -9.46
C ASN A 360 -18.53 20.37 -8.53
N LYS A 361 -17.85 21.52 -8.61
CA LYS A 361 -18.03 22.66 -7.69
C LYS A 361 -19.48 23.15 -7.59
N ALA A 362 -20.22 23.20 -8.72
CA ALA A 362 -21.60 23.63 -8.72
C ALA A 362 -22.52 22.68 -7.94
N VAL A 363 -22.28 21.37 -8.04
CA VAL A 363 -23.03 20.35 -7.26
C VAL A 363 -22.73 20.50 -5.78
N ILE A 364 -21.45 20.63 -5.42
CA ILE A 364 -21.02 20.83 -4.01
C ILE A 364 -21.69 22.07 -3.43
N ALA A 365 -21.68 23.20 -4.16
CA ALA A 365 -22.33 24.44 -3.71
C ALA A 365 -23.83 24.25 -3.51
N GLY A 366 -24.54 23.67 -4.48
CA GLY A 366 -25.99 23.47 -4.37
C GLY A 366 -26.39 22.52 -3.23
N ARG A 367 -25.57 21.48 -2.95
CA ARG A 367 -25.81 20.60 -1.78
C ARG A 367 -25.55 21.31 -0.46
N LEU A 368 -24.49 22.15 -0.41
CA LEU A 368 -24.17 22.94 0.76
C LEU A 368 -25.26 23.97 1.04
N ASP A 369 -25.73 24.68 0.00
CA ASP A 369 -26.80 25.68 0.12
C ASP A 369 -28.12 25.09 0.66
N ALA A 370 -28.41 23.84 0.32
CA ALA A 370 -29.62 23.16 0.80
C ALA A 370 -29.57 22.86 2.31
N GLU A 371 -28.40 22.63 2.87
CA GLU A 371 -28.22 22.23 4.28
C GLU A 371 -27.72 23.39 5.17
N LEU A 372 -27.03 24.37 4.60
CA LEU A 372 -26.40 25.47 5.33
C LEU A 372 -27.37 26.26 6.22
N PRO A 373 -28.64 26.52 5.83
CA PRO A 373 -29.58 27.22 6.70
C PRO A 373 -29.77 26.54 8.06
N PHE A 374 -29.82 25.21 8.09
CA PHE A 374 -29.92 24.48 9.37
C PHE A 374 -28.64 24.57 10.22
N MET A 375 -27.48 24.62 9.57
CA MET A 375 -26.18 24.72 10.24
C MET A 375 -25.92 26.15 10.74
N ALA A 376 -26.48 27.15 10.08
CA ALA A 376 -26.34 28.57 10.41
C ALA A 376 -27.15 28.99 11.65
N THR A 377 -28.07 28.16 12.12
CA THR A 377 -28.98 28.51 13.20
C THR A 377 -28.30 28.97 14.49
N GLU A 378 -27.14 28.40 14.84
CA GLU A 378 -26.37 28.83 16.02
C GLU A 378 -25.82 30.27 15.84
N ASN A 379 -25.24 30.57 14.66
CA ASN A 379 -24.69 31.89 14.36
C ASN A 379 -25.81 32.95 14.31
N ILE A 380 -26.95 32.58 13.73
CA ILE A 380 -28.15 33.44 13.69
C ILE A 380 -28.64 33.73 15.10
N LEU A 381 -28.72 32.69 15.94
CA LEU A 381 -29.08 32.84 17.35
C LEU A 381 -28.13 33.83 18.05
N MET A 382 -26.82 33.63 17.91
CA MET A 382 -25.82 34.47 18.57
C MET A 382 -25.84 35.92 18.06
N ALA A 383 -26.10 36.13 16.78
CA ALA A 383 -26.27 37.48 16.24
C ALA A 383 -27.51 38.19 16.81
N ALA A 384 -28.64 37.50 16.86
CA ALA A 384 -29.87 38.05 17.44
C ALA A 384 -29.77 38.33 18.97
N VAL A 385 -29.02 37.48 19.70
CA VAL A 385 -28.71 37.74 21.13
C VAL A 385 -27.84 38.99 21.27
N LYS A 386 -26.83 39.17 20.44
CA LYS A 386 -25.99 40.39 20.44
C LYS A 386 -26.80 41.66 20.14
N ALA A 387 -27.87 41.54 19.35
CA ALA A 387 -28.79 42.61 19.05
C ALA A 387 -29.75 42.92 20.22
N GLY A 388 -29.67 42.19 21.36
CA GLY A 388 -30.43 42.43 22.58
C GLY A 388 -31.61 41.48 22.78
N GLY A 389 -31.80 40.46 21.97
CA GLY A 389 -32.87 39.48 22.12
C GLY A 389 -32.62 38.46 23.24
N ASP A 390 -33.70 37.90 23.81
CA ASP A 390 -33.63 36.84 24.81
C ASP A 390 -33.23 35.52 24.17
N ARG A 391 -32.14 34.93 24.66
CA ARG A 391 -31.57 33.71 24.07
C ARG A 391 -32.55 32.52 24.07
N GLN A 392 -33.37 32.39 25.11
CA GLN A 392 -34.27 31.23 25.24
C GLN A 392 -35.48 31.38 24.29
N ASP A 393 -36.02 32.59 24.19
CA ASP A 393 -37.11 32.90 23.26
C ASP A 393 -36.64 32.75 21.81
N LEU A 394 -35.49 33.31 21.46
CA LEU A 394 -34.90 33.20 20.13
C LEU A 394 -34.61 31.73 19.73
N HIS A 395 -34.08 30.94 20.66
CA HIS A 395 -33.83 29.53 20.42
C HIS A 395 -35.12 28.76 20.14
N GLU A 396 -36.19 29.02 20.89
CA GLU A 396 -37.48 28.38 20.69
C GLU A 396 -38.13 28.78 19.37
N ARG A 397 -37.97 30.03 18.91
CA ARG A 397 -38.43 30.50 17.60
C ARG A 397 -37.65 29.78 16.49
N ILE A 398 -36.31 29.74 16.56
CA ILE A 398 -35.47 29.01 15.57
C ILE A 398 -35.89 27.54 15.56
N ARG A 399 -36.11 26.90 16.71
CA ARG A 399 -36.53 25.49 16.76
C ARG A 399 -37.84 25.27 16.00
N LYS A 400 -38.86 26.10 16.23
CA LYS A 400 -40.16 26.03 15.53
C LYS A 400 -40.01 26.19 14.03
N HIS A 401 -39.28 27.21 13.56
CA HIS A 401 -39.03 27.43 12.14
C HIS A 401 -38.23 26.30 11.52
N SER A 402 -37.22 25.78 12.19
CA SER A 402 -36.40 24.65 11.73
C SER A 402 -37.23 23.37 11.58
N HIS A 403 -38.12 23.07 12.54
CA HIS A 403 -39.03 21.93 12.43
C HIS A 403 -39.99 22.04 11.24
N ALA A 404 -40.56 23.23 11.02
CA ALA A 404 -41.46 23.47 9.90
C ALA A 404 -40.74 23.38 8.57
N ALA A 405 -39.53 23.94 8.43
CA ALA A 405 -38.71 23.82 7.24
C ALA A 405 -38.26 22.36 6.98
N ALA A 406 -37.86 21.64 8.03
CA ALA A 406 -37.49 20.24 7.91
C ALA A 406 -38.68 19.34 7.49
N HIS A 407 -39.89 19.65 7.98
CA HIS A 407 -41.13 18.98 7.54
C HIS A 407 -41.36 19.21 6.03
N GLN A 408 -41.25 20.47 5.58
CA GLN A 408 -41.42 20.82 4.17
C GLN A 408 -40.42 20.07 3.27
N VAL A 409 -39.14 20.04 3.66
CA VAL A 409 -38.09 19.31 2.92
C VAL A 409 -38.39 17.80 2.86
N LYS A 410 -38.66 17.18 4.03
CA LYS A 410 -38.74 15.72 4.13
C LYS A 410 -40.07 15.11 3.69
N HIS A 411 -41.17 15.81 3.93
CA HIS A 411 -42.52 15.29 3.66
C HIS A 411 -43.16 15.86 2.40
N GLU A 412 -42.79 17.11 2.03
CA GLU A 412 -43.38 17.75 0.86
C GLU A 412 -42.41 17.80 -0.34
N GLY A 413 -41.13 17.43 -0.16
CA GLY A 413 -40.11 17.46 -1.21
C GLY A 413 -39.79 18.85 -1.74
N LYS A 414 -40.11 19.91 -0.98
CA LYS A 414 -39.85 21.29 -1.33
C LYS A 414 -38.47 21.76 -0.84
N PRO A 415 -37.89 22.82 -1.46
CA PRO A 415 -36.64 23.42 -0.98
C PRO A 415 -36.73 23.85 0.49
N ASN A 416 -35.55 23.93 1.15
CA ASN A 416 -35.41 24.45 2.49
C ASN A 416 -35.76 25.96 2.51
N ASP A 417 -36.81 26.35 3.25
CA ASP A 417 -37.29 27.71 3.38
C ASP A 417 -37.01 28.34 4.76
N LEU A 418 -36.12 27.71 5.55
CA LEU A 418 -35.84 28.20 6.92
C LEU A 418 -35.46 29.68 6.99
N LEU A 419 -34.65 30.14 6.04
CA LEU A 419 -34.23 31.55 6.02
C LEU A 419 -35.38 32.49 5.71
N LEU A 420 -36.25 32.13 4.75
CA LEU A 420 -37.46 32.93 4.45
C LEU A 420 -38.39 33.03 5.65
N ARG A 421 -38.48 31.95 6.46
CA ARG A 421 -39.25 31.97 7.71
C ARG A 421 -38.63 32.85 8.78
N LEU A 422 -37.31 32.84 8.90
CA LEU A 422 -36.59 33.69 9.83
C LEU A 422 -36.61 35.16 9.39
N GLU A 423 -36.52 35.46 8.09
CA GLU A 423 -36.67 36.80 7.52
C GLU A 423 -38.05 37.41 7.77
N ALA A 424 -39.09 36.58 7.83
CA ALA A 424 -40.45 36.99 8.15
C ALA A 424 -40.70 37.15 9.66
N ASP A 425 -39.76 36.80 10.52
CA ASP A 425 -39.86 36.94 11.97
C ASP A 425 -39.03 38.17 12.43
N ASP A 426 -39.70 39.17 12.97
CA ASP A 426 -39.11 40.46 13.41
C ASP A 426 -37.97 40.32 14.44
N ALA A 427 -37.83 39.16 15.06
CA ALA A 427 -36.77 38.87 16.01
C ALA A 427 -35.40 38.64 15.34
N PHE A 428 -35.33 38.44 14.01
CA PHE A 428 -34.09 38.12 13.27
C PHE A 428 -33.80 39.18 12.19
N PRO A 429 -32.85 40.10 12.39
CA PRO A 429 -32.50 41.13 11.40
C PRO A 429 -31.96 40.53 10.08
N ALA A 430 -32.49 40.99 8.93
CA ALA A 430 -32.14 40.44 7.62
C ALA A 430 -30.64 40.56 7.26
N ALA A 431 -29.96 41.60 7.74
CA ALA A 431 -28.51 41.77 7.50
C ALA A 431 -27.65 40.66 8.10
N ASP A 432 -28.05 40.12 9.25
CA ASP A 432 -27.33 39.06 9.96
C ASP A 432 -27.56 37.69 9.30
N LEU A 433 -28.73 37.49 8.66
CA LEU A 433 -29.05 36.25 7.96
C LEU A 433 -28.18 36.04 6.71
N ASN A 434 -27.97 37.09 5.92
CA ASN A 434 -27.14 37.02 4.72
C ASN A 434 -25.66 36.75 5.04
N GLN A 435 -25.14 37.33 6.13
CA GLN A 435 -23.78 37.08 6.59
C GLN A 435 -23.63 35.64 7.06
N ALA A 436 -24.63 35.08 7.76
CA ALA A 436 -24.64 33.71 8.24
C ALA A 436 -24.62 32.65 7.12
N LEU A 437 -24.91 33.01 5.86
CA LEU A 437 -24.86 32.10 4.72
C LEU A 437 -23.48 31.94 4.07
N ASN A 438 -22.46 32.64 4.57
CA ASN A 438 -21.11 32.42 4.05
C ASN A 438 -20.54 31.09 4.56
N PRO A 439 -20.40 30.04 3.73
CA PRO A 439 -19.96 28.72 4.19
C PRO A 439 -18.54 28.73 4.77
N LEU A 440 -17.69 29.70 4.40
CA LEU A 440 -16.33 29.84 4.95
C LEU A 440 -16.31 30.16 6.44
N LEU A 441 -17.41 30.68 7.01
CA LEU A 441 -17.50 30.90 8.46
C LEU A 441 -17.58 29.59 9.28
N TYR A 442 -17.92 28.49 8.62
CA TYR A 442 -18.20 27.20 9.26
C TYR A 442 -17.11 26.14 9.05
N VAL A 443 -16.12 26.39 8.18
CA VAL A 443 -15.04 25.43 7.91
C VAL A 443 -13.93 25.43 8.97
N GLY A 444 -14.03 26.29 9.98
CA GLY A 444 -13.05 26.40 11.06
C GLY A 444 -11.63 26.61 10.54
N ARG A 445 -10.69 25.82 11.02
CA ARG A 445 -9.27 25.85 10.61
C ARG A 445 -8.94 24.92 9.43
N SER A 446 -9.91 24.49 8.63
CA SER A 446 -9.68 23.52 7.57
C SER A 446 -8.57 23.96 6.60
N VAL A 447 -8.56 25.24 6.19
CA VAL A 447 -7.55 25.79 5.27
C VAL A 447 -6.15 25.73 5.89
N GLN A 448 -6.01 26.24 7.11
CA GLN A 448 -4.74 26.25 7.83
C GLN A 448 -4.24 24.83 8.13
N GLN A 449 -5.13 23.91 8.45
CA GLN A 449 -4.78 22.51 8.68
C GLN A 449 -4.25 21.84 7.42
N VAL A 450 -4.78 22.16 6.24
CA VAL A 450 -4.25 21.67 4.97
C VAL A 450 -2.83 22.22 4.74
N ASP A 451 -2.65 23.55 4.89
CA ASP A 451 -1.35 24.21 4.68
C ASP A 451 -0.27 23.68 5.65
N GLU A 452 -0.64 23.53 6.93
CA GLU A 452 0.23 22.96 7.97
C GLU A 452 0.61 21.51 7.67
N PHE A 453 -0.37 20.70 7.28
CA PHE A 453 -0.15 19.28 6.96
C PHE A 453 0.74 19.09 5.73
N VAL A 454 0.52 19.88 4.67
CA VAL A 454 1.38 19.85 3.49
C VAL A 454 2.81 20.20 3.88
N ARG A 455 3.01 21.31 4.60
CA ARG A 455 4.34 21.80 4.97
C ARG A 455 5.08 20.87 5.93
N HIS A 456 4.41 20.37 6.96
CA HIS A 456 5.07 19.66 8.05
C HIS A 456 5.05 18.14 7.91
N THR A 457 4.21 17.59 7.03
CA THR A 457 4.09 16.14 6.84
C THR A 457 4.42 15.71 5.41
N ILE A 458 3.81 16.34 4.39
CA ILE A 458 4.01 15.91 3.01
C ILE A 458 5.36 16.37 2.46
N ASP A 459 5.76 17.62 2.67
CA ASP A 459 7.03 18.15 2.14
C ASP A 459 8.28 17.40 2.66
N PRO A 460 8.37 16.98 3.92
CA PRO A 460 9.43 16.08 4.38
C PRO A 460 9.45 14.74 3.64
N ILE A 461 8.28 14.17 3.30
CA ILE A 461 8.21 12.95 2.49
C ILE A 461 8.68 13.23 1.06
N ARG A 462 8.25 14.32 0.44
CA ARG A 462 8.73 14.75 -0.88
C ARG A 462 10.26 14.89 -0.92
N GLN A 463 10.86 15.48 0.11
CA GLN A 463 12.32 15.62 0.22
C GLN A 463 13.00 14.24 0.31
N ARG A 464 12.50 13.34 1.14
CA ARG A 464 13.01 11.97 1.33
C ARG A 464 12.98 11.15 0.04
N TYR A 465 11.96 11.36 -0.79
CA TYR A 465 11.75 10.67 -2.05
C TYR A 465 12.09 11.51 -3.29
N THR A 466 12.94 12.56 -3.13
CA THR A 466 13.40 13.39 -4.26
C THR A 466 13.95 12.52 -5.39
N GLY A 467 13.55 12.81 -6.62
CA GLY A 467 13.90 12.03 -7.83
C GLY A 467 13.12 10.74 -8.03
N LYS A 468 12.22 10.38 -7.10
CA LYS A 468 11.41 9.14 -7.14
C LYS A 468 9.89 9.41 -7.23
N LEU A 469 9.47 10.67 -7.29
CA LEU A 469 8.05 11.08 -7.28
C LEU A 469 7.41 11.24 -8.67
N GLN A 470 8.10 10.83 -9.73
CA GLN A 470 7.60 10.92 -11.11
C GLN A 470 7.12 9.56 -11.63
N HIS A 471 6.55 8.73 -10.75
CA HIS A 471 6.02 7.44 -11.16
C HIS A 471 4.87 7.61 -12.15
N GLN A 472 5.07 7.12 -13.39
CA GLN A 472 4.04 7.11 -14.41
C GLN A 472 3.25 5.81 -14.31
N VAL A 473 1.98 5.94 -14.02
CA VAL A 473 1.07 4.80 -13.99
C VAL A 473 0.58 4.51 -15.41
N ARG A 474 0.63 3.25 -15.81
CA ARG A 474 -0.03 2.73 -17.01
C ARG A 474 -0.96 1.61 -16.57
N LEU A 475 -2.24 1.94 -16.41
CA LEU A 475 -3.25 0.92 -16.17
C LEU A 475 -3.40 0.05 -17.43
N LYS A 476 -3.47 -1.27 -17.25
CA LYS A 476 -3.67 -2.20 -18.37
C LYS A 476 -5.14 -2.26 -18.80
N VAL A 477 -6.04 -1.96 -17.88
CA VAL A 477 -7.51 -1.99 -18.04
C VAL A 477 -8.17 -1.04 -17.07
#